data_066f9991b4cba3638524109365ea387f
#
_entry.id   066f9991b4cba3638524109365ea387f
#
_cell.length_a   1.000
_cell.length_b   1.000
_cell.length_c   1.000
_cell.angle_alpha   90.00
_cell.angle_beta   90.00
_cell.angle_gamma   90.00
#
_symmetry.space_group_name_H-M   'P 1'
#
loop_
_entity.id
_entity.type
_entity.pdbx_description
1 polymer ?
#
loop_
_entity_poly.entity_id
_entity_poly.type
_entity_poly.pdbx_seq_one_letter_code
_entity_poly.pdbx_strand_id
1 'polypeptide(L)'
;MTDNSVLIDELVRYGEKNGLVAAEDRVYVINRLLEILQLDEYQTPEQETPVRPVHEILADLMENAYSRGVMTENSVVYQDLFDTKLMGALVPAPSTVIRKFRELYEESPKAATNYYYKLSCDTNYIRRDRIKRDVKWTADTEYGTLDITINLSKPEKDPKAIAAAKNAPQSAYPKCLLCKENEGYAGRVNHPARQNHRVIPVTIDGGQWGLQYSPYVYYNEHCILFNSDHTPMKIDESAFRKLLDFVRQFPHYFVGSNADLPIVGGSILAHEHFQGGHYEFAMERADIKQTLTIPGFEDVQAGIVNWPMSVVRIRHKEAERLVKLAAHILTAWRAYTDEDAFIYAQTDGEPHNTITPIARMRDGEFELDLVLRNNITTPEYPLGVYHPHQELHHIKKENIGLIEVMGLAVLPARLKGEMQRLGEYIISGKDIRADEELAKHEDWVDEFLPKYDAITEDNVDEILQTEIGIVFKKVLEHAGVYKNTDEGMNAFMRFILSL
;
A
#
# COMPACT_ATOMS: atom_id res chain seq x y z
N MET A 1 -9.88 36.89 -9.87
CA MET A 1 -9.69 36.04 -8.68
C MET A 1 -10.99 36.05 -7.90
N THR A 2 -11.49 34.91 -7.51
CA THR A 2 -12.67 34.79 -6.65
C THR A 2 -12.37 35.43 -5.28
N ASP A 3 -13.35 36.09 -4.68
CA ASP A 3 -13.21 36.73 -3.38
C ASP A 3 -12.85 35.68 -2.31
N ASN A 4 -11.88 36.00 -1.47
CA ASN A 4 -11.42 35.11 -0.39
C ASN A 4 -12.55 34.74 0.58
N SER A 5 -13.47 35.67 0.87
CA SER A 5 -14.60 35.38 1.74
C SER A 5 -15.52 34.32 1.16
N VAL A 6 -15.72 34.32 -0.18
CA VAL A 6 -16.51 33.29 -0.89
C VAL A 6 -15.84 31.95 -0.81
N LEU A 7 -14.50 31.87 -1.01
CA LEU A 7 -13.76 30.64 -0.95
C LEU A 7 -13.70 30.05 0.47
N ILE A 8 -13.52 30.90 1.48
CA ILE A 8 -13.54 30.50 2.89
C ILE A 8 -14.93 29.97 3.27
N ASP A 9 -15.99 30.69 2.88
CA ASP A 9 -17.36 30.25 3.12
C ASP A 9 -17.66 28.89 2.48
N GLU A 10 -17.26 28.73 1.22
CA GLU A 10 -17.42 27.47 0.49
C GLU A 10 -16.70 26.31 1.17
N LEU A 11 -15.46 26.51 1.63
CA LEU A 11 -14.69 25.49 2.35
C LEU A 11 -15.33 25.14 3.70
N VAL A 12 -15.84 26.12 4.44
CA VAL A 12 -16.53 25.87 5.72
C VAL A 12 -17.84 25.12 5.49
N ARG A 13 -18.64 25.49 4.49
CA ARG A 13 -19.86 24.75 4.12
C ARG A 13 -19.56 23.32 3.64
N TYR A 14 -18.41 23.13 2.97
CA TYR A 14 -17.93 21.78 2.68
C TYR A 14 -17.71 21.00 3.98
N GLY A 15 -17.06 21.60 4.98
CA GLY A 15 -16.84 21.00 6.30
C GLY A 15 -18.15 20.66 7.02
N GLU A 16 -19.11 21.57 7.04
CA GLU A 16 -20.44 21.37 7.64
C GLU A 16 -21.20 20.21 6.95
N LYS A 17 -21.26 20.24 5.62
CA LYS A 17 -21.93 19.21 4.81
C LYS A 17 -21.39 17.80 5.05
N ASN A 18 -20.09 17.68 5.33
CA ASN A 18 -19.41 16.39 5.56
C ASN A 18 -19.27 16.03 7.05
N GLY A 19 -19.80 16.85 7.95
CA GLY A 19 -19.76 16.61 9.40
C GLY A 19 -18.38 16.80 10.03
N LEU A 20 -17.49 17.57 9.36
CA LEU A 20 -16.19 17.96 9.90
C LEU A 20 -16.30 19.16 10.84
N VAL A 21 -17.23 20.07 10.57
CA VAL A 21 -17.47 21.32 11.31
C VAL A 21 -18.89 21.30 11.84
N ALA A 22 -19.06 21.48 13.14
CA ALA A 22 -20.37 21.71 13.75
C ALA A 22 -20.81 23.17 13.52
N ALA A 23 -22.10 23.42 13.53
CA ALA A 23 -22.64 24.81 13.32
C ALA A 23 -22.05 25.78 14.34
N GLU A 24 -21.87 25.36 15.57
CA GLU A 24 -21.30 26.13 16.67
C GLU A 24 -19.82 26.49 16.45
N ASP A 25 -19.09 25.67 15.67
CA ASP A 25 -17.67 25.85 15.39
C ASP A 25 -17.40 26.74 14.16
N ARG A 26 -18.44 27.11 13.41
CA ARG A 26 -18.33 27.86 12.14
C ARG A 26 -17.44 29.09 12.24
N VAL A 27 -17.72 29.97 13.20
CA VAL A 27 -16.97 31.22 13.38
C VAL A 27 -15.53 30.96 13.77
N TYR A 28 -15.31 29.98 14.63
CA TYR A 28 -13.96 29.58 15.03
C TYR A 28 -13.15 29.10 13.83
N VAL A 29 -13.73 28.26 12.98
CA VAL A 29 -13.05 27.73 11.78
C VAL A 29 -12.76 28.86 10.77
N ILE A 30 -13.71 29.79 10.53
CA ILE A 30 -13.47 30.96 9.69
C ILE A 30 -12.24 31.73 10.19
N ASN A 31 -12.18 32.06 11.49
CA ASN A 31 -11.06 32.80 12.07
C ASN A 31 -9.73 32.04 11.96
N ARG A 32 -9.73 30.71 12.08
CA ARG A 32 -8.54 29.87 11.83
C ARG A 32 -8.08 29.93 10.38
N LEU A 33 -9.01 29.93 9.43
CA LEU A 33 -8.70 30.07 8.00
C LEU A 33 -8.15 31.46 7.68
N LEU A 34 -8.72 32.53 8.25
CA LEU A 34 -8.21 33.90 8.13
C LEU A 34 -6.75 33.99 8.60
N GLU A 35 -6.43 33.42 9.78
CA GLU A 35 -5.06 33.37 10.30
C GLU A 35 -4.10 32.66 9.32
N ILE A 36 -4.49 31.49 8.81
CA ILE A 36 -3.67 30.70 7.88
C ILE A 36 -3.43 31.46 6.58
N LEU A 37 -4.48 32.12 6.07
CA LEU A 37 -4.46 32.87 4.81
C LEU A 37 -3.89 34.30 4.99
N GLN A 38 -3.57 34.71 6.23
CA GLN A 38 -3.11 36.06 6.56
C GLN A 38 -4.07 37.15 6.03
N LEU A 39 -5.34 37.01 6.42
CA LEU A 39 -6.42 37.91 6.09
C LEU A 39 -6.98 38.52 7.37
N ASP A 40 -7.30 39.82 7.35
CA ASP A 40 -7.85 40.58 8.50
C ASP A 40 -9.37 40.65 8.50
N GLU A 41 -10.03 40.40 7.35
CA GLU A 41 -11.46 40.61 7.18
C GLU A 41 -12.14 39.38 6.51
N TYR A 42 -13.38 39.18 6.92
CA TYR A 42 -14.33 38.25 6.30
C TYR A 42 -15.69 38.89 6.17
N GLN A 43 -16.28 38.74 4.99
CA GLN A 43 -17.66 39.18 4.73
C GLN A 43 -18.49 37.96 4.34
N THR A 44 -19.61 37.75 5.04
CA THR A 44 -20.53 36.68 4.64
C THR A 44 -21.03 36.93 3.23
N PRO A 45 -20.88 36.00 2.28
CA PRO A 45 -21.37 36.16 0.92
C PRO A 45 -22.88 36.40 0.88
N GLU A 46 -23.31 37.36 0.04
CA GLU A 46 -24.75 37.68 -0.12
C GLU A 46 -25.53 36.50 -0.75
N GLN A 47 -24.86 35.69 -1.55
CA GLN A 47 -25.46 34.53 -2.21
C GLN A 47 -24.58 33.29 -1.98
N GLU A 48 -25.22 32.20 -1.58
CA GLU A 48 -24.55 30.90 -1.48
C GLU A 48 -24.29 30.33 -2.87
N THR A 49 -23.05 29.96 -3.13
CA THR A 49 -22.66 29.19 -4.32
C THR A 49 -22.76 27.68 -4.04
N PRO A 50 -22.98 26.84 -5.05
CA PRO A 50 -22.87 25.38 -4.88
C PRO A 50 -21.49 24.99 -4.35
N VAL A 51 -21.45 24.05 -3.39
CA VAL A 51 -20.19 23.53 -2.84
C VAL A 51 -19.52 22.61 -3.85
N ARG A 52 -18.37 23.02 -4.34
CA ARG A 52 -17.52 22.26 -5.29
C ARG A 52 -16.75 21.11 -4.59
N PRO A 53 -16.10 20.23 -5.35
CA PRO A 53 -15.12 19.28 -4.81
C PRO A 53 -14.00 20.00 -4.05
N VAL A 54 -13.62 19.46 -2.90
CA VAL A 54 -12.67 20.12 -1.98
C VAL A 54 -11.33 20.48 -2.62
N HIS A 55 -10.82 19.63 -3.53
CA HIS A 55 -9.55 19.89 -4.21
C HIS A 55 -9.60 21.13 -5.12
N GLU A 56 -10.76 21.47 -5.69
CA GLU A 56 -10.95 22.69 -6.49
C GLU A 56 -10.96 23.94 -5.59
N ILE A 57 -11.70 23.88 -4.47
CA ILE A 57 -11.73 24.98 -3.48
C ILE A 57 -10.33 25.26 -2.93
N LEU A 58 -9.60 24.18 -2.58
CA LEU A 58 -8.23 24.28 -2.08
C LEU A 58 -7.27 24.83 -3.13
N ALA A 59 -7.43 24.44 -4.42
CA ALA A 59 -6.61 24.96 -5.50
C ALA A 59 -6.75 26.48 -5.64
N ASP A 60 -7.98 27.00 -5.63
CA ASP A 60 -8.25 28.44 -5.71
C ASP A 60 -7.70 29.21 -4.49
N LEU A 61 -7.84 28.65 -3.28
CA LEU A 61 -7.28 29.24 -2.04
C LEU A 61 -5.74 29.26 -2.08
N MET A 62 -5.10 28.21 -2.59
CA MET A 62 -3.65 28.13 -2.73
C MET A 62 -3.12 29.11 -3.77
N GLU A 63 -3.78 29.23 -4.92
CA GLU A 63 -3.41 30.20 -5.95
C GLU A 63 -3.50 31.63 -5.43
N ASN A 64 -4.56 31.94 -4.69
CA ASN A 64 -4.73 33.23 -4.03
C ASN A 64 -3.62 33.47 -2.98
N ALA A 65 -3.32 32.48 -2.12
CA ALA A 65 -2.27 32.58 -1.12
C ALA A 65 -0.87 32.75 -1.76
N TYR A 66 -0.61 32.07 -2.87
CA TYR A 66 0.64 32.21 -3.62
C TYR A 66 0.77 33.59 -4.27
N SER A 67 -0.29 34.08 -4.93
CA SER A 67 -0.28 35.41 -5.56
C SER A 67 -0.05 36.55 -4.57
N ARG A 68 -0.46 36.38 -3.31
CA ARG A 68 -0.23 37.34 -2.21
C ARG A 68 1.08 37.12 -1.45
N GLY A 69 1.87 36.11 -1.81
CA GLY A 69 3.13 35.80 -1.14
C GLY A 69 3.01 35.10 0.22
N VAL A 70 1.82 34.64 0.60
CA VAL A 70 1.58 33.83 1.81
C VAL A 70 2.17 32.45 1.65
N MET A 71 2.03 31.87 0.45
CA MET A 71 2.71 30.65 0.02
C MET A 71 3.93 31.03 -0.83
N THR A 72 5.12 30.61 -0.43
CA THR A 72 6.39 31.09 -1.03
C THR A 72 6.77 30.34 -2.31
N GLU A 73 6.32 29.10 -2.46
CA GLU A 73 6.61 28.22 -3.60
C GLU A 73 5.34 27.50 -4.05
N ASN A 74 5.21 27.25 -5.36
CA ASN A 74 4.01 26.63 -5.95
C ASN A 74 4.28 25.20 -6.47
N SER A 75 5.25 24.47 -5.91
CA SER A 75 5.45 23.06 -6.21
C SER A 75 4.49 22.17 -5.41
N VAL A 76 4.26 20.94 -5.88
CA VAL A 76 3.33 19.97 -5.27
C VAL A 76 3.63 19.78 -3.77
N VAL A 77 4.90 19.77 -3.35
CA VAL A 77 5.28 19.60 -1.95
C VAL A 77 4.77 20.77 -1.09
N TYR A 78 4.92 22.00 -1.55
CA TYR A 78 4.45 23.19 -0.82
C TYR A 78 2.92 23.31 -0.87
N GLN A 79 2.29 22.94 -1.98
CA GLN A 79 0.84 22.82 -2.08
C GLN A 79 0.31 21.82 -1.05
N ASP A 80 0.92 20.63 -0.93
CA ASP A 80 0.53 19.59 0.03
C ASP A 80 0.72 20.03 1.49
N LEU A 81 1.73 20.84 1.78
CA LEU A 81 1.91 21.42 3.11
C LEU A 81 0.80 22.45 3.42
N PHE A 82 0.45 23.26 2.45
CA PHE A 82 -0.49 24.37 2.66
C PHE A 82 -1.95 23.92 2.67
N ASP A 83 -2.39 23.10 1.73
CA ASP A 83 -3.75 22.56 1.70
C ASP A 83 -4.05 21.67 2.92
N THR A 84 -3.06 20.89 3.37
CA THR A 84 -3.18 20.09 4.60
C THR A 84 -3.35 21.00 5.82
N LYS A 85 -2.67 22.18 5.85
CA LYS A 85 -2.83 23.17 6.91
C LYS A 85 -4.23 23.79 6.90
N LEU A 86 -4.77 24.13 5.71
CA LEU A 86 -6.15 24.63 5.56
C LEU A 86 -7.17 23.59 6.04
N MET A 87 -7.04 22.34 5.58
CA MET A 87 -7.94 21.25 6.01
C MET A 87 -7.83 20.98 7.50
N GLY A 88 -6.63 21.12 8.09
CA GLY A 88 -6.41 20.96 9.52
C GLY A 88 -7.24 21.88 10.39
N ALA A 89 -7.69 23.04 9.87
CA ALA A 89 -8.60 23.94 10.58
C ALA A 89 -10.05 23.39 10.68
N LEU A 90 -10.45 22.47 9.79
CA LEU A 90 -11.78 21.90 9.74
C LEU A 90 -11.89 20.56 10.49
N VAL A 91 -10.78 19.86 10.67
CA VAL A 91 -10.81 18.47 11.15
C VAL A 91 -11.08 18.42 12.66
N PRO A 92 -12.05 17.61 13.13
CA PRO A 92 -12.34 17.47 14.54
C PRO A 92 -11.11 17.03 15.36
N ALA A 93 -11.06 17.37 16.64
CA ALA A 93 -9.99 16.94 17.53
C ALA A 93 -9.90 15.41 17.59
N PRO A 94 -8.69 14.83 17.83
CA PRO A 94 -8.51 13.38 17.94
C PRO A 94 -9.48 12.73 18.92
N SER A 95 -9.72 13.33 20.09
CA SER A 95 -10.65 12.81 21.11
C SER A 95 -12.08 12.70 20.59
N THR A 96 -12.54 13.61 19.75
CA THR A 96 -13.89 13.56 19.14
C THR A 96 -13.99 12.41 18.15
N VAL A 97 -12.98 12.25 17.30
CA VAL A 97 -12.94 11.18 16.29
C VAL A 97 -12.87 9.80 16.98
N ILE A 98 -12.01 9.65 17.99
CA ILE A 98 -11.86 8.39 18.74
C ILE A 98 -13.14 8.02 19.46
N ARG A 99 -13.80 8.99 20.11
CA ARG A 99 -15.08 8.75 20.79
C ARG A 99 -16.13 8.27 19.79
N LYS A 100 -16.29 8.97 18.65
CA LYS A 100 -17.26 8.58 17.62
C LYS A 100 -16.96 7.21 17.01
N PHE A 101 -15.69 6.91 16.77
CA PHE A 101 -15.28 5.58 16.32
C PHE A 101 -15.68 4.48 17.30
N ARG A 102 -15.45 4.69 18.62
CA ARG A 102 -15.82 3.72 19.67
C ARG A 102 -17.33 3.53 19.76
N GLU A 103 -18.10 4.61 19.73
CA GLU A 103 -19.57 4.54 19.72
C GLU A 103 -20.09 3.67 18.57
N LEU A 104 -19.56 3.90 17.35
CA LEU A 104 -19.94 3.11 16.18
C LEU A 104 -19.39 1.67 16.20
N TYR A 105 -18.27 1.45 16.88
CA TYR A 105 -17.73 0.10 17.05
C TYR A 105 -18.64 -0.78 17.92
N GLU A 106 -19.33 -0.20 18.90
CA GLU A 106 -20.35 -0.92 19.67
C GLU A 106 -21.55 -1.36 18.80
N GLU A 107 -21.83 -0.63 17.72
CA GLU A 107 -22.84 -1.05 16.74
C GLU A 107 -22.30 -2.18 15.85
N SER A 108 -21.16 -1.95 15.21
CA SER A 108 -20.38 -2.95 14.48
C SER A 108 -18.98 -2.43 14.13
N PRO A 109 -17.98 -3.31 14.04
CA PRO A 109 -16.64 -2.92 13.52
C PRO A 109 -16.69 -2.25 12.16
N LYS A 110 -17.60 -2.68 11.27
CA LYS A 110 -17.78 -2.12 9.94
C LYS A 110 -18.36 -0.71 9.96
N ALA A 111 -19.28 -0.40 10.87
CA ALA A 111 -19.80 0.96 11.02
C ALA A 111 -18.68 1.94 11.44
N ALA A 112 -17.83 1.51 12.37
CA ALA A 112 -16.68 2.32 12.82
C ALA A 112 -15.65 2.56 11.71
N THR A 113 -15.27 1.52 10.96
CA THR A 113 -14.30 1.66 9.86
C THR A 113 -14.86 2.47 8.70
N ASN A 114 -16.14 2.31 8.36
CA ASN A 114 -16.82 3.14 7.34
C ASN A 114 -16.78 4.63 7.70
N TYR A 115 -17.09 4.97 8.97
CA TYR A 115 -16.98 6.34 9.47
C TYR A 115 -15.56 6.88 9.32
N TYR A 116 -14.57 6.12 9.78
CA TYR A 116 -13.19 6.58 9.79
C TYR A 116 -12.59 6.67 8.39
N TYR A 117 -12.96 5.75 7.48
CA TYR A 117 -12.56 5.85 6.08
C TYR A 117 -13.18 7.05 5.39
N LYS A 118 -14.49 7.29 5.59
CA LYS A 118 -15.18 8.49 5.10
C LYS A 118 -14.50 9.76 5.62
N LEU A 119 -14.21 9.84 6.91
CA LEU A 119 -13.49 10.96 7.52
C LEU A 119 -12.14 11.18 6.83
N SER A 120 -11.36 10.13 6.62
CA SER A 120 -10.05 10.21 5.96
C SER A 120 -10.12 10.72 4.52
N CYS A 121 -11.23 10.43 3.82
CA CYS A 121 -11.52 10.97 2.49
C CYS A 121 -11.96 12.44 2.55
N ASP A 122 -12.89 12.78 3.44
CA ASP A 122 -13.48 14.10 3.51
C ASP A 122 -12.52 15.16 4.07
N THR A 123 -11.54 14.75 4.88
CA THR A 123 -10.44 15.62 5.33
C THR A 123 -9.36 15.85 4.27
N ASN A 124 -9.54 15.31 3.06
CA ASN A 124 -8.54 15.32 1.99
C ASN A 124 -7.18 14.72 2.40
N TYR A 125 -7.16 13.89 3.45
CA TYR A 125 -6.01 13.06 3.78
C TYR A 125 -5.82 11.98 2.70
N ILE A 126 -6.92 11.32 2.31
CA ILE A 126 -7.01 10.49 1.11
C ILE A 126 -7.43 11.39 -0.05
N ARG A 127 -6.49 11.70 -0.95
CA ARG A 127 -6.68 12.60 -2.08
C ARG A 127 -7.35 11.88 -3.24
N ARG A 128 -8.70 11.81 -3.20
CA ARG A 128 -9.50 11.06 -4.19
C ARG A 128 -9.32 11.54 -5.63
N ASP A 129 -9.05 12.83 -5.83
CA ASP A 129 -8.75 13.43 -7.14
C ASP A 129 -7.47 12.84 -7.75
N ARG A 130 -6.45 12.59 -6.94
CA ARG A 130 -5.18 11.97 -7.39
C ARG A 130 -5.36 10.49 -7.65
N ILE A 131 -6.07 9.76 -6.77
CA ILE A 131 -6.31 8.32 -6.90
C ILE A 131 -7.11 8.00 -8.17
N LYS A 132 -8.05 8.87 -8.57
CA LYS A 132 -8.81 8.73 -9.82
C LYS A 132 -7.95 8.76 -11.08
N ARG A 133 -6.71 9.22 -11.00
CA ARG A 133 -5.77 9.25 -12.13
C ARG A 133 -5.00 7.94 -12.32
N ASP A 134 -4.99 7.07 -11.30
CA ASP A 134 -4.35 5.76 -11.39
C ASP A 134 -4.97 4.96 -12.54
N VAL A 135 -4.11 4.30 -13.33
CA VAL A 135 -4.56 3.40 -14.39
C VAL A 135 -4.67 2.00 -13.81
N LYS A 136 -5.84 1.38 -13.93
CA LYS A 136 -6.14 0.08 -13.32
C LYS A 136 -6.76 -0.86 -14.34
N TRP A 137 -6.29 -2.10 -14.36
CA TRP A 137 -6.87 -3.19 -15.16
C TRP A 137 -6.60 -4.54 -14.49
N THR A 138 -7.15 -5.59 -15.06
CA THR A 138 -6.92 -6.97 -14.62
C THR A 138 -6.25 -7.78 -15.71
N ALA A 139 -5.50 -8.81 -15.32
CA ALA A 139 -4.85 -9.74 -16.22
C ALA A 139 -5.13 -11.17 -15.79
N ASP A 140 -5.74 -11.97 -16.68
CA ASP A 140 -6.02 -13.38 -16.42
C ASP A 140 -4.76 -14.23 -16.57
N THR A 141 -4.56 -15.14 -15.64
CA THR A 141 -3.44 -16.09 -15.61
C THR A 141 -3.95 -17.47 -15.19
N GLU A 142 -3.08 -18.49 -15.30
CA GLU A 142 -3.34 -19.83 -14.77
C GLU A 142 -3.50 -19.89 -13.24
N TYR A 143 -3.10 -18.83 -12.53
CA TYR A 143 -3.24 -18.68 -11.07
C TYR A 143 -4.48 -17.86 -10.66
N GLY A 144 -5.26 -17.41 -11.63
CA GLY A 144 -6.39 -16.50 -11.46
C GLY A 144 -6.12 -15.10 -12.00
N THR A 145 -7.08 -14.22 -11.79
CA THR A 145 -7.05 -12.83 -12.29
C THR A 145 -6.24 -11.94 -11.36
N LEU A 146 -5.12 -11.41 -11.86
CA LEU A 146 -4.25 -10.46 -11.15
C LEU A 146 -4.77 -9.02 -11.34
N ASP A 147 -4.56 -8.19 -10.31
CA ASP A 147 -4.86 -6.76 -10.35
C ASP A 147 -3.59 -5.98 -10.71
N ILE A 148 -3.69 -5.07 -11.68
CA ILE A 148 -2.56 -4.24 -12.13
C ILE A 148 -2.91 -2.77 -11.96
N THR A 149 -2.00 -2.00 -11.38
CA THR A 149 -2.16 -0.57 -11.18
C THR A 149 -0.88 0.18 -11.54
N ILE A 150 -0.97 1.15 -12.44
CA ILE A 150 0.05 2.20 -12.56
C ILE A 150 -0.34 3.30 -11.59
N ASN A 151 0.46 3.47 -10.53
CA ASN A 151 0.15 4.41 -9.47
C ASN A 151 0.60 5.83 -9.83
N LEU A 152 -0.38 6.72 -9.99
CA LEU A 152 -0.18 8.15 -10.28
C LEU A 152 -0.54 9.04 -9.08
N SER A 153 -1.05 8.45 -8.01
CA SER A 153 -1.49 9.18 -6.81
C SER A 153 -0.32 9.62 -5.92
N LYS A 154 0.81 8.91 -5.99
CA LYS A 154 2.05 9.28 -5.30
C LYS A 154 2.77 10.35 -6.13
N PRO A 155 2.85 11.61 -5.67
CA PRO A 155 3.48 12.66 -6.45
C PRO A 155 4.96 12.37 -6.68
N GLU A 156 5.40 12.52 -7.93
CA GLU A 156 6.83 12.56 -8.24
C GLU A 156 7.43 13.84 -7.64
N LYS A 157 8.58 13.68 -6.99
CA LYS A 157 9.27 14.84 -6.40
C LYS A 157 9.96 15.64 -7.51
N ASP A 158 9.59 16.90 -7.63
CA ASP A 158 10.30 17.88 -8.45
C ASP A 158 11.80 17.95 -8.05
N PRO A 159 12.73 18.07 -8.99
CA PRO A 159 14.17 18.19 -8.73
C PRO A 159 14.51 19.29 -7.71
N LYS A 160 13.83 20.44 -7.73
CA LYS A 160 14.00 21.52 -6.75
C LYS A 160 13.56 21.10 -5.36
N ALA A 161 12.42 20.38 -5.24
CA ALA A 161 11.94 19.85 -3.98
C ALA A 161 12.89 18.76 -3.43
N ILE A 162 13.49 17.93 -4.29
CA ILE A 162 14.52 16.95 -3.90
C ILE A 162 15.75 17.68 -3.33
N ALA A 163 16.23 18.72 -4.01
CA ALA A 163 17.37 19.50 -3.55
C ALA A 163 17.07 20.22 -2.23
N ALA A 164 15.89 20.84 -2.10
CA ALA A 164 15.44 21.47 -0.86
C ALA A 164 15.34 20.47 0.29
N ALA A 165 14.79 19.28 0.04
CA ALA A 165 14.68 18.22 1.04
C ALA A 165 16.05 17.71 1.51
N LYS A 166 17.03 17.60 0.59
CA LYS A 166 18.41 17.18 0.91
C LYS A 166 19.12 18.20 1.82
N ASN A 167 18.84 19.48 1.61
CA ASN A 167 19.46 20.59 2.37
C ASN A 167 18.66 20.98 3.62
N ALA A 168 17.47 20.41 3.83
CA ALA A 168 16.63 20.70 4.99
C ALA A 168 17.25 20.17 6.29
N PRO A 169 17.10 20.88 7.43
CA PRO A 169 17.54 20.38 8.72
C PRO A 169 16.94 19.02 9.03
N GLN A 170 17.77 18.09 9.48
CA GLN A 170 17.30 16.80 9.94
C GLN A 170 16.61 16.94 11.30
N SER A 171 15.51 16.24 11.48
CA SER A 171 14.75 16.23 12.74
C SER A 171 14.41 14.79 13.09
N ALA A 172 14.58 14.46 14.36
CA ALA A 172 14.17 13.18 14.92
C ALA A 172 12.69 13.15 15.34
N TYR A 173 11.91 14.19 15.02
CA TYR A 173 10.50 14.29 15.34
C TYR A 173 9.66 14.67 14.11
N PRO A 174 8.68 13.85 13.74
CA PRO A 174 8.49 12.45 14.14
C PRO A 174 9.67 11.58 13.70
N LYS A 175 9.93 10.46 14.40
CA LYS A 175 11.06 9.55 14.06
C LYS A 175 10.92 8.90 12.68
N CYS A 176 9.70 8.52 12.30
CA CYS A 176 9.41 7.98 10.97
C CYS A 176 7.97 8.32 10.55
N LEU A 177 7.58 7.92 9.32
CA LEU A 177 6.27 8.20 8.74
C LEU A 177 5.10 7.49 9.45
N LEU A 178 5.36 6.47 10.27
CA LEU A 178 4.35 5.67 10.97
C LEU A 178 4.17 6.05 12.44
N CYS A 179 5.09 6.86 13.01
CA CYS A 179 4.98 7.26 14.42
C CYS A 179 3.69 8.06 14.68
N LYS A 180 3.07 7.83 15.84
CA LYS A 180 1.85 8.55 16.28
C LYS A 180 2.01 10.06 16.31
N GLU A 181 3.23 10.55 16.50
CA GLU A 181 3.60 11.96 16.49
C GLU A 181 3.35 12.65 15.14
N ASN A 182 3.04 11.90 14.10
CA ASN A 182 2.58 12.45 12.83
C ASN A 182 1.17 13.06 12.92
N GLU A 183 0.31 12.57 13.82
CA GLU A 183 -1.04 13.10 13.96
C GLU A 183 -1.02 14.61 14.27
N GLY A 184 -1.60 15.41 13.39
CA GLY A 184 -1.61 16.88 13.53
C GLY A 184 -0.29 17.57 13.18
N TYR A 185 0.76 16.85 12.76
CA TYR A 185 2.06 17.43 12.45
C TYR A 185 2.03 18.33 11.21
N ALA A 186 2.63 19.53 11.31
CA ALA A 186 2.59 20.52 10.23
C ALA A 186 3.36 20.11 8.97
N GLY A 187 4.27 19.15 9.11
CA GLY A 187 5.12 18.75 8.00
C GLY A 187 6.28 19.72 7.74
N ARG A 188 7.09 19.39 6.77
CA ARG A 188 8.20 20.16 6.22
C ARG A 188 8.58 19.58 4.85
N VAL A 189 9.43 20.24 4.09
CA VAL A 189 9.78 19.84 2.70
C VAL A 189 10.25 18.38 2.59
N ASN A 190 10.89 17.84 3.63
CA ASN A 190 11.36 16.45 3.68
C ASN A 190 10.49 15.52 4.55
N HIS A 191 9.36 15.99 5.07
CA HIS A 191 8.42 15.17 5.85
C HIS A 191 6.98 15.63 5.63
N PRO A 192 6.03 14.76 5.28
CA PRO A 192 4.68 15.17 4.90
C PRO A 192 3.90 15.82 6.06
N ALA A 193 3.05 16.79 5.72
CA ALA A 193 2.05 17.34 6.63
C ALA A 193 0.97 16.31 6.96
N ARG A 194 0.43 16.38 8.20
CA ARG A 194 -0.59 15.46 8.74
C ARG A 194 -1.61 16.16 9.64
N GLN A 195 -1.82 17.48 9.47
CA GLN A 195 -2.78 18.24 10.28
C GLN A 195 -4.23 17.76 10.05
N ASN A 196 -4.52 17.24 8.87
CA ASN A 196 -5.81 16.67 8.48
C ASN A 196 -5.93 15.15 8.74
N HIS A 197 -4.92 14.55 9.38
CA HIS A 197 -4.87 13.12 9.69
C HIS A 197 -5.24 12.86 11.14
N ARG A 198 -5.95 11.74 11.39
CA ARG A 198 -6.28 11.23 12.72
C ARG A 198 -5.90 9.76 12.80
N VAL A 199 -5.55 9.31 14.00
CA VAL A 199 -5.16 7.94 14.31
C VAL A 199 -6.15 7.35 15.31
N ILE A 200 -6.63 6.14 15.06
CA ILE A 200 -7.48 5.41 16.00
C ILE A 200 -6.60 4.51 16.87
N PRO A 201 -6.55 4.70 18.18
CA PRO A 201 -5.86 3.78 19.07
C PRO A 201 -6.64 2.46 19.17
N VAL A 202 -5.94 1.36 18.95
CA VAL A 202 -6.46 -0.02 19.06
C VAL A 202 -5.54 -0.84 19.96
N THR A 203 -6.11 -1.85 20.63
CA THR A 203 -5.32 -2.79 21.43
C THR A 203 -5.18 -4.10 20.66
N ILE A 204 -3.96 -4.51 20.39
CA ILE A 204 -3.65 -5.73 19.65
C ILE A 204 -2.75 -6.61 20.52
N ASP A 205 -3.20 -7.83 20.81
CA ASP A 205 -2.49 -8.77 21.68
C ASP A 205 -2.01 -8.12 23.01
N GLY A 206 -2.91 -7.31 23.62
CA GLY A 206 -2.63 -6.56 24.86
C GLY A 206 -1.72 -5.33 24.70
N GLY A 207 -1.12 -5.10 23.52
CA GLY A 207 -0.27 -3.94 23.23
C GLY A 207 -1.05 -2.75 22.67
N GLN A 208 -0.47 -1.55 22.77
CA GLN A 208 -1.04 -0.31 22.22
C GLN A 208 -0.61 -0.12 20.78
N TRP A 209 -1.56 0.03 19.88
CA TRP A 209 -1.35 0.21 18.43
C TRP A 209 -2.15 1.40 17.92
N GLY A 210 -1.72 1.92 16.76
CA GLY A 210 -2.49 2.89 15.98
C GLY A 210 -3.04 2.25 14.71
N LEU A 211 -4.29 2.53 14.40
CA LEU A 211 -4.91 2.24 13.10
C LEU A 211 -5.01 3.53 12.30
N GLN A 212 -4.50 3.53 11.07
CA GLN A 212 -4.62 4.63 10.12
C GLN A 212 -4.85 4.10 8.71
N TYR A 213 -5.48 4.89 7.83
CA TYR A 213 -5.51 4.56 6.40
C TYR A 213 -4.25 5.05 5.70
N SER A 214 -3.89 4.36 4.61
CA SER A 214 -2.86 4.84 3.70
C SER A 214 -3.42 5.95 2.80
N PRO A 215 -2.73 7.09 2.66
CA PRO A 215 -3.21 8.15 1.77
C PRO A 215 -3.16 7.79 0.28
N TYR A 216 -2.44 6.70 -0.08
CA TYR A 216 -2.27 6.28 -1.47
C TYR A 216 -3.34 5.29 -1.95
N VAL A 217 -4.04 4.61 -1.04
CA VAL A 217 -5.16 3.68 -1.30
C VAL A 217 -4.90 2.77 -2.51
N TYR A 218 -3.91 1.90 -2.39
CA TYR A 218 -3.60 0.92 -3.46
C TYR A 218 -4.77 -0.04 -3.71
N TYR A 219 -5.57 -0.32 -2.68
CA TYR A 219 -6.80 -1.10 -2.71
C TYR A 219 -7.81 -0.52 -1.71
N ASN A 220 -9.07 -1.00 -1.75
CA ASN A 220 -10.14 -0.44 -0.93
C ASN A 220 -9.83 -0.51 0.58
N GLU A 221 -9.99 0.63 1.24
CA GLU A 221 -9.76 0.80 2.69
C GLU A 221 -8.36 0.33 3.14
N HIS A 222 -7.32 0.54 2.29
CA HIS A 222 -5.95 0.23 2.63
C HIS A 222 -5.53 0.91 3.93
N CYS A 223 -5.33 0.12 4.98
CA CYS A 223 -4.97 0.59 6.30
C CYS A 223 -3.58 0.10 6.75
N ILE A 224 -3.04 0.79 7.72
CA ILE A 224 -1.78 0.47 8.37
C ILE A 224 -2.03 0.41 9.87
N LEU A 225 -1.62 -0.69 10.47
CA LEU A 225 -1.52 -0.88 11.91
C LEU A 225 -0.08 -0.70 12.31
N PHE A 226 0.22 0.17 13.24
CA PHE A 226 1.58 0.38 13.69
C PHE A 226 1.67 0.32 15.22
N ASN A 227 2.75 -0.27 15.71
CA ASN A 227 3.01 -0.33 17.14
C ASN A 227 3.21 1.11 17.69
N SER A 228 2.60 1.42 18.82
CA SER A 228 2.79 2.74 19.46
C SER A 228 4.23 2.98 19.89
N ASP A 229 4.98 1.91 20.14
CA ASP A 229 6.42 1.97 20.39
C ASP A 229 7.20 1.77 19.09
N HIS A 230 8.21 2.62 18.86
CA HIS A 230 9.06 2.53 17.67
C HIS A 230 10.07 1.38 17.82
N THR A 231 9.60 0.16 17.58
CA THR A 231 10.36 -1.08 17.66
C THR A 231 10.55 -1.70 16.27
N PRO A 232 11.67 -2.39 15.98
CA PRO A 232 11.88 -3.03 14.69
C PRO A 232 10.84 -4.12 14.40
N MET A 233 10.58 -4.34 13.11
CA MET A 233 9.77 -5.45 12.64
C MET A 233 10.41 -6.80 12.98
N LYS A 234 9.57 -7.74 13.37
CA LYS A 234 9.96 -9.12 13.62
C LYS A 234 8.81 -10.05 13.28
N ILE A 235 9.10 -11.08 12.51
CA ILE A 235 8.16 -12.17 12.25
C ILE A 235 8.45 -13.28 13.24
N ASP A 236 7.53 -13.50 14.15
CA ASP A 236 7.58 -14.55 15.17
C ASP A 236 6.16 -14.96 15.60
N GLU A 237 6.06 -15.81 16.59
CA GLU A 237 4.79 -16.28 17.16
C GLU A 237 3.88 -15.11 17.59
N SER A 238 4.48 -14.04 18.16
CA SER A 238 3.73 -12.85 18.58
C SER A 238 3.14 -12.11 17.36
N ALA A 239 3.88 -12.04 16.24
CA ALA A 239 3.36 -11.44 15.02
C ALA A 239 2.11 -12.17 14.50
N PHE A 240 2.13 -13.51 14.48
CA PHE A 240 0.95 -14.30 14.07
C PHE A 240 -0.24 -14.07 15.00
N ARG A 241 0.01 -14.02 16.31
CA ARG A 241 -1.05 -13.75 17.32
C ARG A 241 -1.66 -12.37 17.12
N LYS A 242 -0.84 -11.35 16.87
CA LYS A 242 -1.28 -9.98 16.60
C LYS A 242 -2.15 -9.89 15.34
N LEU A 243 -1.73 -10.54 14.25
CA LEU A 243 -2.51 -10.57 12.99
C LEU A 243 -3.89 -11.21 13.21
N LEU A 244 -3.94 -12.36 13.87
CA LEU A 244 -5.20 -13.08 14.15
C LEU A 244 -6.08 -12.33 15.17
N ASP A 245 -5.50 -11.64 16.14
CA ASP A 245 -6.25 -10.80 17.06
C ASP A 245 -6.90 -9.60 16.36
N PHE A 246 -6.20 -8.98 15.39
CA PHE A 246 -6.78 -7.89 14.60
C PHE A 246 -7.98 -8.36 13.77
N VAL A 247 -7.88 -9.46 13.04
CA VAL A 247 -9.00 -9.94 12.20
C VAL A 247 -10.17 -10.46 13.05
N ARG A 248 -9.94 -10.85 14.30
CA ARG A 248 -11.03 -11.12 15.26
C ARG A 248 -11.80 -9.85 15.59
N GLN A 249 -11.11 -8.71 15.76
CA GLN A 249 -11.72 -7.42 16.07
C GLN A 249 -12.37 -6.77 14.83
N PHE A 250 -11.79 -6.98 13.64
CA PHE A 250 -12.23 -6.42 12.37
C PHE A 250 -12.40 -7.55 11.32
N PRO A 251 -13.42 -8.43 11.47
CA PRO A 251 -13.53 -9.65 10.65
C PRO A 251 -13.80 -9.41 9.17
N HIS A 252 -14.14 -8.19 8.77
CA HIS A 252 -14.33 -7.78 7.38
C HIS A 252 -13.02 -7.29 6.71
N TYR A 253 -11.91 -7.25 7.46
CA TYR A 253 -10.58 -6.90 6.98
C TYR A 253 -9.67 -8.12 6.91
N PHE A 254 -8.75 -8.11 5.96
CA PHE A 254 -7.52 -8.88 6.04
C PHE A 254 -6.43 -8.04 6.73
N VAL A 255 -5.38 -8.67 7.18
CA VAL A 255 -4.13 -8.02 7.62
C VAL A 255 -2.94 -8.91 7.36
N GLY A 256 -1.83 -8.32 6.95
CA GLY A 256 -0.59 -9.03 6.73
C GLY A 256 0.64 -8.21 7.11
N SER A 257 1.76 -8.88 7.22
CA SER A 257 3.06 -8.27 7.48
C SER A 257 3.98 -8.43 6.30
N ASN A 258 4.76 -7.39 5.97
CA ASN A 258 5.97 -7.60 5.18
C ASN A 258 6.92 -8.54 5.95
N ALA A 259 7.78 -9.21 5.22
CA ALA A 259 8.87 -10.00 5.83
C ALA A 259 9.86 -9.08 6.58
N ASP A 260 10.55 -9.63 7.56
CA ASP A 260 11.48 -8.92 8.45
C ASP A 260 12.94 -8.91 7.98
N LEU A 261 13.22 -9.45 6.80
CA LEU A 261 14.56 -9.45 6.19
C LEU A 261 14.63 -8.44 5.01
N PRO A 262 15.82 -7.86 4.75
CA PRO A 262 16.04 -7.02 3.55
C PRO A 262 15.70 -7.77 2.26
N ILE A 263 15.47 -7.03 1.16
CA ILE A 263 15.14 -7.56 -0.19
C ILE A 263 13.73 -8.12 -0.28
N VAL A 264 13.30 -8.94 0.67
CA VAL A 264 11.97 -9.58 0.72
C VAL A 264 11.00 -8.88 1.68
N GLY A 265 11.48 -7.86 2.41
CA GLY A 265 10.69 -7.05 3.33
C GLY A 265 10.21 -5.73 2.73
N GLY A 266 9.45 -4.98 3.52
CA GLY A 266 9.00 -3.63 3.18
C GLY A 266 10.09 -2.56 3.37
N SER A 267 9.74 -1.31 3.06
CA SER A 267 10.67 -0.17 3.13
C SER A 267 10.92 0.36 4.55
N ILE A 268 10.09 0.00 5.55
CA ILE A 268 10.18 0.47 6.92
C ILE A 268 10.32 -0.74 7.85
N LEU A 269 11.55 -1.24 7.99
CA LEU A 269 11.85 -2.37 8.88
C LEU A 269 12.09 -1.93 10.34
N ALA A 270 12.36 -0.64 10.56
CA ALA A 270 12.68 -0.08 11.87
C ALA A 270 11.46 0.16 12.78
N HIS A 271 10.24 0.07 12.25
CA HIS A 271 9.01 0.29 13.00
C HIS A 271 8.01 -0.81 12.71
N GLU A 272 7.66 -1.60 13.71
CA GLU A 272 6.71 -2.70 13.61
C GLU A 272 5.35 -2.19 13.15
N HIS A 273 4.89 -2.71 12.01
CA HIS A 273 3.62 -2.35 11.41
C HIS A 273 3.09 -3.47 10.52
N PHE A 274 1.77 -3.48 10.33
CA PHE A 274 1.06 -4.39 9.44
C PHE A 274 0.23 -3.59 8.45
N GLN A 275 -0.11 -4.19 7.32
CA GLN A 275 -1.01 -3.60 6.33
C GLN A 275 -2.26 -4.46 6.22
N GLY A 276 -3.41 -3.80 6.15
CA GLY A 276 -4.70 -4.46 6.05
C GLY A 276 -5.69 -3.64 5.24
N GLY A 277 -6.93 -4.09 5.22
CA GLY A 277 -8.01 -3.38 4.54
C GLY A 277 -9.17 -4.28 4.14
N HIS A 278 -10.16 -3.70 3.50
CA HIS A 278 -11.35 -4.38 3.01
C HIS A 278 -11.19 -4.68 1.51
N TYR A 279 -10.42 -5.70 1.18
CA TYR A 279 -10.14 -6.10 -0.20
C TYR A 279 -9.87 -7.60 -0.29
N GLU A 280 -10.37 -8.24 -1.33
CA GLU A 280 -10.14 -9.64 -1.65
C GLU A 280 -9.14 -9.75 -2.81
N PHE A 281 -7.96 -10.24 -2.52
CA PHE A 281 -6.87 -10.38 -3.49
C PHE A 281 -6.96 -11.68 -4.30
N ALA A 282 -6.26 -11.72 -5.43
CA ALA A 282 -6.18 -12.92 -6.27
C ALA A 282 -5.66 -14.15 -5.50
N MET A 283 -4.64 -13.99 -4.67
CA MET A 283 -4.10 -15.08 -3.84
C MET A 283 -5.16 -15.64 -2.87
N GLU A 284 -6.03 -14.79 -2.32
CA GLU A 284 -7.10 -15.23 -1.43
C GLU A 284 -8.10 -16.15 -2.13
N ARG A 285 -8.43 -15.84 -3.40
CA ARG A 285 -9.33 -16.63 -4.23
C ARG A 285 -8.72 -17.92 -4.78
N ALA A 286 -7.38 -18.03 -4.75
CA ALA A 286 -6.67 -19.16 -5.31
C ALA A 286 -6.98 -20.47 -4.57
N ASP A 287 -7.17 -21.55 -5.32
CA ASP A 287 -7.48 -22.88 -4.81
C ASP A 287 -6.30 -23.54 -4.10
N ILE A 288 -6.59 -24.54 -3.29
CA ILE A 288 -5.58 -25.43 -2.73
C ILE A 288 -5.16 -26.44 -3.79
N LYS A 289 -3.89 -26.39 -4.19
CA LYS A 289 -3.26 -27.32 -5.15
C LYS A 289 -2.97 -28.69 -4.52
N GLN A 290 -2.55 -28.70 -3.26
CA GLN A 290 -2.18 -29.89 -2.51
C GLN A 290 -2.64 -29.77 -1.07
N THR A 291 -3.53 -30.67 -0.62
CA THR A 291 -3.90 -30.77 0.81
C THR A 291 -2.75 -31.38 1.61
N LEU A 292 -2.53 -30.87 2.82
CA LEU A 292 -1.46 -31.30 3.71
C LEU A 292 -2.05 -31.83 5.03
N THR A 293 -1.39 -32.83 5.60
CA THR A 293 -1.59 -33.26 6.98
C THR A 293 -0.28 -33.08 7.72
N ILE A 294 -0.26 -32.20 8.75
CA ILE A 294 0.96 -31.88 9.49
C ILE A 294 0.90 -32.60 10.85
N PRO A 295 1.93 -33.42 11.18
CA PRO A 295 1.94 -34.17 12.43
C PRO A 295 1.75 -33.30 13.68
N GLY A 296 0.83 -33.70 14.57
CA GLY A 296 0.46 -32.91 15.76
C GLY A 296 -0.51 -31.77 15.52
N PHE A 297 -0.92 -31.54 14.23
CA PHE A 297 -1.90 -30.51 13.82
C PHE A 297 -2.92 -31.07 12.83
N GLU A 298 -3.32 -32.33 13.00
CA GLU A 298 -4.24 -33.05 12.10
C GLU A 298 -5.65 -32.43 12.13
N ASP A 299 -5.96 -31.65 13.14
CA ASP A 299 -7.20 -30.87 13.30
C ASP A 299 -7.20 -29.56 12.51
N VAL A 300 -6.05 -29.09 12.04
CA VAL A 300 -5.93 -27.85 11.24
C VAL A 300 -6.01 -28.18 9.75
N GLN A 301 -6.90 -27.49 9.03
CA GLN A 301 -6.91 -27.58 7.57
C GLN A 301 -5.64 -26.89 7.04
N ALA A 302 -4.85 -27.62 6.26
CA ALA A 302 -3.62 -27.11 5.68
C ALA A 302 -3.49 -27.50 4.20
N GLY A 303 -2.86 -26.63 3.41
CA GLY A 303 -2.64 -26.91 2.00
C GLY A 303 -1.66 -25.96 1.33
N ILE A 304 -1.06 -26.40 0.22
CA ILE A 304 -0.29 -25.55 -0.68
C ILE A 304 -1.26 -24.86 -1.63
N VAL A 305 -1.17 -23.54 -1.71
CA VAL A 305 -2.03 -22.72 -2.59
C VAL A 305 -1.53 -22.81 -4.03
N ASN A 306 -2.45 -22.89 -5.00
CA ASN A 306 -2.15 -22.75 -6.43
C ASN A 306 -1.78 -21.30 -6.75
N TRP A 307 -0.54 -20.92 -6.48
CA TRP A 307 -0.04 -19.56 -6.58
C TRP A 307 1.38 -19.55 -7.15
N PRO A 308 1.81 -18.49 -7.87
CA PRO A 308 3.19 -18.43 -8.40
C PRO A 308 4.26 -18.43 -7.33
N MET A 309 3.93 -17.98 -6.11
CA MET A 309 4.82 -18.01 -4.95
C MET A 309 4.46 -19.20 -4.03
N SER A 310 5.41 -19.55 -3.14
CA SER A 310 5.28 -20.74 -2.27
C SER A 310 4.46 -20.41 -1.03
N VAL A 311 3.18 -20.77 -1.01
CA VAL A 311 2.22 -20.43 0.05
C VAL A 311 1.68 -21.68 0.73
N VAL A 312 1.81 -21.74 2.05
CA VAL A 312 1.09 -22.69 2.91
C VAL A 312 -0.10 -21.96 3.53
N ARG A 313 -1.32 -22.36 3.19
CA ARG A 313 -2.56 -21.86 3.80
C ARG A 313 -2.99 -22.79 4.90
N ILE A 314 -3.29 -22.21 6.08
CA ILE A 314 -3.79 -22.94 7.25
C ILE A 314 -5.08 -22.28 7.74
N ARG A 315 -6.04 -23.10 8.20
CA ARG A 315 -7.37 -22.63 8.63
C ARG A 315 -7.87 -23.42 9.84
N HIS A 316 -8.42 -22.72 10.84
CA HIS A 316 -9.00 -23.31 12.04
C HIS A 316 -9.91 -22.32 12.78
N LYS A 317 -10.84 -22.82 13.61
CA LYS A 317 -11.73 -21.99 14.44
C LYS A 317 -11.00 -21.31 15.58
N GLU A 318 -9.96 -21.93 16.11
CA GLU A 318 -9.18 -21.43 17.23
C GLU A 318 -7.89 -20.77 16.72
N ALA A 319 -7.75 -19.46 16.93
CA ALA A 319 -6.57 -18.69 16.50
C ALA A 319 -5.27 -19.27 17.08
N GLU A 320 -5.26 -19.69 18.35
CA GLU A 320 -4.06 -20.20 19.00
C GLU A 320 -3.53 -21.50 18.37
N ARG A 321 -4.40 -22.32 17.76
CA ARG A 321 -3.95 -23.50 16.99
C ARG A 321 -3.16 -23.06 15.73
N LEU A 322 -3.64 -22.01 15.05
CA LEU A 322 -2.93 -21.43 13.90
C LEU A 322 -1.61 -20.78 14.32
N VAL A 323 -1.59 -20.04 15.43
CA VAL A 323 -0.36 -19.44 15.99
C VAL A 323 0.71 -20.49 16.21
N LYS A 324 0.38 -21.61 16.86
CA LYS A 324 1.32 -22.70 17.16
C LYS A 324 1.83 -23.38 15.88
N LEU A 325 0.94 -23.67 14.95
CA LEU A 325 1.34 -24.27 13.66
C LEU A 325 2.20 -23.31 12.84
N ALA A 326 1.82 -22.04 12.74
CA ALA A 326 2.61 -21.03 12.02
C ALA A 326 4.00 -20.84 12.64
N ALA A 327 4.10 -20.82 13.98
CA ALA A 327 5.38 -20.75 14.69
C ALA A 327 6.24 -22.00 14.45
N HIS A 328 5.62 -23.18 14.39
CA HIS A 328 6.30 -24.44 14.06
C HIS A 328 6.87 -24.40 12.63
N ILE A 329 6.03 -24.03 11.64
CA ILE A 329 6.45 -23.88 10.24
C ILE A 329 7.57 -22.82 10.10
N LEU A 330 7.44 -21.67 10.74
CA LEU A 330 8.45 -20.61 10.71
C LEU A 330 9.80 -21.09 11.29
N THR A 331 9.76 -21.80 12.42
CA THR A 331 10.97 -22.32 13.09
C THR A 331 11.67 -23.32 12.19
N ALA A 332 10.93 -24.27 11.61
CA ALA A 332 11.46 -25.25 10.67
C ALA A 332 12.02 -24.54 9.41
N TRP A 333 11.28 -23.59 8.84
CA TRP A 333 11.69 -22.85 7.64
C TRP A 333 12.99 -22.07 7.87
N ARG A 334 13.11 -21.38 8.99
CA ARG A 334 14.33 -20.60 9.32
C ARG A 334 15.60 -21.47 9.42
N ALA A 335 15.45 -22.73 9.77
CA ALA A 335 16.57 -23.68 9.87
C ALA A 335 16.77 -24.53 8.60
N TYR A 336 15.86 -24.42 7.61
CA TYR A 336 15.82 -25.33 6.48
C TYR A 336 16.83 -24.97 5.40
N THR A 337 17.65 -25.96 5.03
CA THR A 337 18.56 -25.90 3.86
C THR A 337 18.26 -27.08 2.94
N ASP A 338 18.12 -26.81 1.65
CA ASP A 338 17.95 -27.77 0.57
C ASP A 338 18.83 -27.31 -0.61
N GLU A 339 20.03 -27.82 -0.69
CA GLU A 339 21.00 -27.40 -1.71
C GLU A 339 20.55 -27.73 -3.13
N ASP A 340 19.78 -28.79 -3.31
CA ASP A 340 19.24 -29.20 -4.62
C ASP A 340 18.19 -28.18 -5.13
N ALA A 341 17.50 -27.47 -4.22
CA ALA A 341 16.56 -26.40 -4.53
C ALA A 341 17.17 -25.00 -4.38
N PHE A 342 18.48 -24.91 -4.17
CA PHE A 342 19.21 -23.66 -3.90
C PHE A 342 18.68 -22.87 -2.69
N ILE A 343 18.17 -23.56 -1.69
CA ILE A 343 17.67 -22.96 -0.45
C ILE A 343 18.72 -23.11 0.64
N TYR A 344 19.18 -21.98 1.15
CA TYR A 344 20.13 -21.91 2.26
C TYR A 344 19.49 -21.12 3.40
N ALA A 345 19.47 -21.71 4.59
CA ALA A 345 18.97 -21.05 5.80
C ALA A 345 19.79 -19.81 6.15
N GLN A 346 21.11 -19.88 5.93
CA GLN A 346 22.07 -18.80 6.19
C GLN A 346 23.32 -18.93 5.33
N THR A 347 24.01 -17.81 5.14
CA THR A 347 25.36 -17.76 4.54
C THR A 347 26.23 -16.83 5.39
N ASP A 348 27.40 -17.29 5.82
CA ASP A 348 28.31 -16.52 6.68
C ASP A 348 27.66 -15.96 7.96
N GLY A 349 26.65 -16.67 8.49
CA GLY A 349 25.88 -16.28 9.68
C GLY A 349 24.70 -15.35 9.43
N GLU A 350 24.52 -14.87 8.20
CA GLU A 350 23.37 -14.03 7.84
C GLU A 350 22.17 -14.90 7.45
N PRO A 351 20.99 -14.71 8.07
CA PRO A 351 19.80 -15.52 7.81
C PRO A 351 19.14 -15.12 6.47
N HIS A 352 18.57 -16.12 5.77
CA HIS A 352 17.88 -15.91 4.50
C HIS A 352 16.40 -16.24 4.53
N ASN A 353 15.98 -17.20 5.34
CA ASN A 353 14.61 -17.69 5.37
C ASN A 353 13.72 -16.86 6.31
N THR A 354 12.56 -16.43 5.80
CA THR A 354 11.51 -15.76 6.56
C THR A 354 10.15 -16.02 5.92
N ILE A 355 9.08 -15.45 6.49
CA ILE A 355 7.70 -15.60 6.01
C ILE A 355 7.06 -14.23 5.86
N THR A 356 6.22 -14.08 4.83
CA THR A 356 5.23 -12.99 4.70
C THR A 356 3.88 -13.57 5.11
N PRO A 357 3.36 -13.27 6.33
CA PRO A 357 2.10 -13.82 6.82
C PRO A 357 0.92 -12.92 6.47
N ILE A 358 -0.23 -13.51 6.08
CA ILE A 358 -1.48 -12.79 5.80
C ILE A 358 -2.63 -13.52 6.50
N ALA A 359 -3.37 -12.80 7.35
CA ALA A 359 -4.51 -13.31 8.11
C ALA A 359 -5.83 -12.71 7.62
N ARG A 360 -6.89 -13.50 7.69
CA ARG A 360 -8.28 -13.07 7.45
C ARG A 360 -9.27 -13.99 8.15
N MET A 361 -10.52 -13.55 8.20
CA MET A 361 -11.65 -14.42 8.55
C MET A 361 -12.29 -14.95 7.27
N ARG A 362 -12.54 -16.26 7.22
CA ARG A 362 -13.26 -16.90 6.12
C ARG A 362 -14.32 -17.87 6.68
N ASP A 363 -15.59 -17.65 6.36
CA ASP A 363 -16.72 -18.49 6.80
C ASP A 363 -16.76 -18.72 8.33
N GLY A 364 -16.37 -17.70 9.11
CA GLY A 364 -16.35 -17.74 10.57
C GLY A 364 -15.13 -18.45 11.18
N GLU A 365 -14.14 -18.82 10.39
CA GLU A 365 -12.87 -19.39 10.83
C GLU A 365 -11.70 -18.46 10.53
N PHE A 366 -10.63 -18.57 11.31
CA PHE A 366 -9.37 -17.89 11.03
C PHE A 366 -8.65 -18.61 9.88
N GLU A 367 -8.13 -17.83 8.93
CA GLU A 367 -7.27 -18.30 7.86
C GLU A 367 -5.97 -17.52 7.86
N LEU A 368 -4.87 -18.21 7.71
CA LEU A 368 -3.52 -17.63 7.69
C LEU A 368 -2.75 -18.21 6.51
N ASP A 369 -2.31 -17.34 5.60
CA ASP A 369 -1.39 -17.66 4.52
C ASP A 369 0.06 -17.38 4.97
N LEU A 370 0.93 -18.36 4.83
CA LEU A 370 2.35 -18.30 5.15
C LEU A 370 3.13 -18.36 3.84
N VAL A 371 3.55 -17.20 3.33
CA VAL A 371 4.33 -17.13 2.09
C VAL A 371 5.80 -17.27 2.44
N LEU A 372 6.43 -18.37 2.00
CA LEU A 372 7.85 -18.64 2.24
C LEU A 372 8.71 -17.68 1.43
N ARG A 373 9.68 -17.04 2.09
CA ARG A 373 10.59 -16.07 1.48
C ARG A 373 12.03 -16.43 1.78
N ASN A 374 12.91 -16.07 0.84
CA ASN A 374 14.36 -16.21 1.01
C ASN A 374 15.05 -15.04 0.31
N ASN A 375 16.03 -14.39 0.97
CA ASN A 375 16.70 -13.19 0.47
C ASN A 375 18.13 -13.41 -0.01
N ILE A 376 18.52 -14.68 -0.27
CA ILE A 376 19.88 -14.97 -0.73
C ILE A 376 20.23 -14.24 -2.02
N THR A 377 21.45 -13.74 -2.10
CA THR A 377 22.00 -13.08 -3.30
C THR A 377 23.17 -13.87 -3.85
N THR A 378 23.44 -13.70 -5.14
CA THR A 378 24.63 -14.21 -5.81
C THR A 378 25.24 -13.11 -6.67
N PRO A 379 26.49 -13.26 -7.16
CA PRO A 379 27.04 -12.32 -8.14
C PRO A 379 26.18 -12.17 -9.40
N GLU A 380 25.48 -13.21 -9.82
CA GLU A 380 24.55 -13.21 -10.94
C GLU A 380 23.24 -12.50 -10.60
N TYR A 381 22.74 -12.67 -9.36
CA TYR A 381 21.48 -12.08 -8.85
C TYR A 381 21.74 -11.19 -7.62
N PRO A 382 22.36 -10.02 -7.82
CA PRO A 382 22.75 -9.14 -6.71
C PRO A 382 21.56 -8.49 -5.97
N LEU A 383 20.37 -8.48 -6.59
CA LEU A 383 19.13 -8.00 -5.97
C LEU A 383 18.31 -9.12 -5.30
N GLY A 384 18.77 -10.36 -5.41
CA GLY A 384 18.13 -11.56 -4.86
C GLY A 384 17.89 -12.65 -5.90
N VAL A 385 18.14 -13.89 -5.55
CA VAL A 385 17.81 -15.07 -6.37
C VAL A 385 16.29 -15.20 -6.51
N TYR A 386 15.55 -14.94 -5.42
CA TYR A 386 14.09 -14.96 -5.34
C TYR A 386 13.53 -13.54 -5.41
N HIS A 387 13.88 -12.85 -6.47
CA HIS A 387 13.54 -11.46 -6.79
C HIS A 387 13.30 -11.36 -8.30
N PRO A 388 12.53 -10.39 -8.83
CA PRO A 388 12.47 -10.16 -10.27
C PRO A 388 13.86 -10.00 -10.88
N HIS A 389 14.19 -10.82 -11.89
CA HIS A 389 15.45 -10.76 -12.57
C HIS A 389 15.50 -9.62 -13.60
N GLN A 390 16.69 -9.34 -14.13
CA GLN A 390 16.98 -8.13 -14.91
C GLN A 390 16.07 -7.96 -16.14
N GLU A 391 15.67 -9.04 -16.80
CA GLU A 391 14.79 -9.03 -17.97
C GLU A 391 13.39 -8.48 -17.67
N LEU A 392 12.95 -8.48 -16.39
CA LEU A 392 11.66 -7.96 -15.97
C LEU A 392 11.73 -6.52 -15.43
N HIS A 393 12.94 -5.96 -15.27
CA HIS A 393 13.15 -4.66 -14.63
C HIS A 393 12.60 -3.48 -15.43
N HIS A 394 12.38 -3.65 -16.72
CA HIS A 394 11.73 -2.64 -17.55
C HIS A 394 10.29 -2.35 -17.10
N ILE A 395 9.61 -3.32 -16.47
CA ILE A 395 8.26 -3.18 -15.88
C ILE A 395 8.35 -3.08 -14.34
N LYS A 396 9.00 -4.04 -13.65
CA LYS A 396 9.05 -4.10 -12.18
C LYS A 396 10.45 -4.50 -11.69
N LYS A 397 11.12 -3.54 -11.05
CA LYS A 397 12.47 -3.73 -10.48
C LYS A 397 12.46 -3.78 -8.96
N GLU A 398 11.46 -3.15 -8.33
CA GLU A 398 11.38 -2.98 -6.88
C GLU A 398 11.14 -4.32 -6.18
N ASN A 399 11.47 -4.38 -4.90
CA ASN A 399 11.21 -5.53 -4.04
C ASN A 399 9.71 -5.92 -4.05
N ILE A 400 9.44 -7.21 -4.00
CA ILE A 400 8.09 -7.76 -3.95
C ILE A 400 7.64 -7.81 -2.50
N GLY A 401 6.83 -6.82 -2.13
CA GLY A 401 6.24 -6.67 -0.80
C GLY A 401 4.90 -7.37 -0.67
N LEU A 402 4.25 -7.17 0.49
CA LEU A 402 2.98 -7.81 0.85
C LEU A 402 1.90 -7.67 -0.22
N ILE A 403 1.74 -6.49 -0.80
CA ILE A 403 0.67 -6.19 -1.77
C ILE A 403 0.88 -6.97 -3.07
N GLU A 404 2.09 -6.95 -3.60
CA GLU A 404 2.44 -7.69 -4.80
C GLU A 404 2.34 -9.20 -4.58
N VAL A 405 2.78 -9.69 -3.44
CA VAL A 405 2.67 -11.12 -3.04
C VAL A 405 1.24 -11.62 -3.16
N MET A 406 0.25 -10.78 -2.82
CA MET A 406 -1.16 -11.13 -2.87
C MET A 406 -1.79 -10.99 -4.27
N GLY A 407 -1.03 -10.50 -5.27
CA GLY A 407 -1.47 -10.45 -6.66
C GLY A 407 -1.93 -9.09 -7.17
N LEU A 408 -1.56 -7.99 -6.49
CA LEU A 408 -1.77 -6.63 -6.98
C LEU A 408 -0.43 -5.99 -7.35
N ALA A 409 -0.21 -5.76 -8.64
CA ALA A 409 0.95 -5.01 -9.11
C ALA A 409 0.78 -3.52 -8.82
N VAL A 410 1.73 -2.93 -8.10
CA VAL A 410 1.88 -1.48 -7.99
C VAL A 410 3.06 -1.06 -8.85
N LEU A 411 2.75 -0.51 -10.03
CA LEU A 411 3.73 -0.16 -11.05
C LEU A 411 4.06 1.33 -11.02
N PRO A 412 5.29 1.73 -11.41
CA PRO A 412 5.73 3.12 -11.38
C PRO A 412 5.01 3.99 -12.42
N ALA A 413 4.82 5.27 -12.08
CA ALA A 413 4.09 6.25 -12.89
C ALA A 413 4.66 6.44 -14.31
N ARG A 414 5.99 6.30 -14.49
CA ARG A 414 6.67 6.38 -15.80
C ARG A 414 6.03 5.48 -16.86
N LEU A 415 5.55 4.31 -16.47
CA LEU A 415 4.98 3.33 -17.40
C LEU A 415 3.76 3.85 -18.17
N LYS A 416 3.01 4.81 -17.64
CA LYS A 416 1.88 5.40 -18.38
C LYS A 416 2.36 6.07 -19.68
N GLY A 417 3.36 6.94 -19.59
CA GLY A 417 3.91 7.64 -20.77
C GLY A 417 4.74 6.72 -21.67
N GLU A 418 5.51 5.81 -21.05
CA GLU A 418 6.30 4.83 -21.79
C GLU A 418 5.42 3.91 -22.64
N MET A 419 4.31 3.38 -22.09
CA MET A 419 3.41 2.47 -22.82
C MET A 419 2.65 3.17 -23.94
N GLN A 420 2.20 4.41 -23.73
CA GLN A 420 1.57 5.20 -24.79
C GLN A 420 2.53 5.40 -25.97
N ARG A 421 3.76 5.85 -25.71
CA ARG A 421 4.77 6.04 -26.76
C ARG A 421 5.17 4.71 -27.41
N LEU A 422 5.30 3.64 -26.63
CA LEU A 422 5.63 2.32 -27.14
C LEU A 422 4.56 1.83 -28.14
N GLY A 423 3.28 2.02 -27.81
CA GLY A 423 2.17 1.73 -28.74
C GLY A 423 2.29 2.49 -30.07
N GLU A 424 2.58 3.80 -30.00
CA GLU A 424 2.82 4.61 -31.21
C GLU A 424 4.00 4.09 -32.05
N TYR A 425 5.09 3.63 -31.40
CA TYR A 425 6.26 3.09 -32.10
C TYR A 425 5.95 1.76 -32.78
N ILE A 426 5.25 0.86 -32.07
CA ILE A 426 4.83 -0.45 -32.62
C ILE A 426 3.95 -0.26 -33.85
N ILE A 427 2.91 0.58 -33.77
CA ILE A 427 1.97 0.84 -34.87
C ILE A 427 2.67 1.46 -36.08
N SER A 428 3.58 2.41 -35.85
CA SER A 428 4.27 3.11 -36.90
C SER A 428 5.50 2.39 -37.44
N GLY A 429 5.91 1.26 -36.86
CA GLY A 429 7.10 0.51 -37.23
C GLY A 429 8.40 1.27 -36.97
N LYS A 430 8.42 2.19 -36.00
CA LYS A 430 9.63 2.93 -35.62
C LYS A 430 10.57 2.03 -34.82
N ASP A 431 11.87 2.30 -34.95
CA ASP A 431 12.90 1.62 -34.18
C ASP A 431 12.84 2.02 -32.68
N ILE A 432 12.45 1.08 -31.86
CA ILE A 432 12.31 1.27 -30.40
C ILE A 432 13.67 1.50 -29.74
N ARG A 433 14.75 0.88 -30.25
CA ARG A 433 16.14 1.05 -29.74
C ARG A 433 16.68 2.45 -29.94
N ALA A 434 16.15 3.18 -30.91
CA ALA A 434 16.55 4.56 -31.19
C ALA A 434 16.03 5.55 -30.13
N ASP A 435 15.06 5.14 -29.29
CA ASP A 435 14.53 5.94 -28.19
C ASP A 435 15.15 5.48 -26.86
N GLU A 436 15.91 6.37 -26.21
CA GLU A 436 16.71 6.07 -25.02
C GLU A 436 15.84 5.60 -23.82
N GLU A 437 14.59 6.08 -23.71
CA GLU A 437 13.67 5.67 -22.65
C GLU A 437 12.92 4.37 -22.97
N LEU A 438 12.69 4.07 -24.25
CA LEU A 438 11.95 2.90 -24.70
C LEU A 438 12.84 1.68 -25.01
N ALA A 439 14.13 1.88 -25.30
CA ALA A 439 15.06 0.82 -25.68
C ALA A 439 15.08 -0.38 -24.72
N LYS A 440 14.83 -0.14 -23.42
CA LYS A 440 14.73 -1.20 -22.40
C LYS A 440 13.54 -2.16 -22.58
N HIS A 441 12.55 -1.81 -23.43
CA HIS A 441 11.37 -2.62 -23.71
C HIS A 441 11.50 -3.46 -24.98
N GLU A 442 12.55 -3.25 -25.79
CA GLU A 442 12.69 -3.84 -27.13
C GLU A 442 12.64 -5.37 -27.10
N ASP A 443 13.48 -6.01 -26.28
CA ASP A 443 13.55 -7.47 -26.22
C ASP A 443 12.19 -8.09 -25.81
N TRP A 444 11.46 -7.43 -24.91
CA TRP A 444 10.11 -7.84 -24.53
C TRP A 444 9.10 -7.66 -25.67
N VAL A 445 9.19 -6.55 -26.42
CA VAL A 445 8.34 -6.32 -27.59
C VAL A 445 8.62 -7.37 -28.67
N ASP A 446 9.88 -7.67 -28.95
CA ASP A 446 10.26 -8.73 -29.91
C ASP A 446 9.73 -10.11 -29.50
N GLU A 447 9.63 -10.40 -28.18
CA GLU A 447 9.08 -11.66 -27.65
C GLU A 447 7.57 -11.78 -27.90
N PHE A 448 6.79 -10.70 -27.74
CA PHE A 448 5.35 -10.80 -27.82
C PHE A 448 4.76 -10.44 -29.19
N LEU A 449 5.39 -9.58 -30.01
CA LEU A 449 4.86 -9.18 -31.33
C LEU A 449 4.42 -10.37 -32.20
N PRO A 450 5.17 -11.46 -32.30
CA PRO A 450 4.78 -12.60 -33.14
C PRO A 450 3.52 -13.34 -32.67
N LYS A 451 3.03 -13.08 -31.46
CA LYS A 451 1.82 -13.71 -30.92
C LYS A 451 0.52 -13.09 -31.46
N TYR A 452 0.62 -11.91 -32.09
CA TYR A 452 -0.52 -11.14 -32.55
C TYR A 452 -0.50 -10.96 -34.08
N ASP A 453 -1.61 -11.33 -34.74
CA ASP A 453 -1.71 -11.24 -36.21
C ASP A 453 -1.69 -9.80 -36.73
N ALA A 454 -2.26 -8.85 -35.97
CA ALA A 454 -2.28 -7.44 -36.29
C ALA A 454 -2.36 -6.59 -35.01
N ILE A 455 -1.53 -5.57 -34.92
CA ILE A 455 -1.57 -4.56 -33.87
C ILE A 455 -1.94 -3.22 -34.49
N THR A 456 -3.01 -2.62 -33.98
CA THR A 456 -3.62 -1.38 -34.50
C THR A 456 -3.84 -0.38 -33.37
N GLU A 457 -4.25 0.84 -33.71
CA GLU A 457 -4.63 1.87 -32.73
C GLU A 457 -5.76 1.40 -31.79
N ASP A 458 -6.65 0.50 -32.28
CA ASP A 458 -7.82 0.05 -31.54
C ASP A 458 -7.49 -1.02 -30.48
N ASN A 459 -6.37 -1.77 -30.63
CA ASN A 459 -6.08 -2.92 -29.75
C ASN A 459 -4.71 -2.86 -29.06
N VAL A 460 -3.84 -1.92 -29.37
CA VAL A 460 -2.47 -1.87 -28.86
C VAL A 460 -2.45 -1.69 -27.33
N ASP A 461 -3.33 -0.88 -26.77
CA ASP A 461 -3.39 -0.64 -25.33
C ASP A 461 -3.79 -1.92 -24.57
N GLU A 462 -4.79 -2.68 -25.08
CA GLU A 462 -5.22 -3.94 -24.50
C GLU A 462 -4.11 -5.01 -24.58
N ILE A 463 -3.38 -5.05 -25.71
CA ILE A 463 -2.25 -5.97 -25.89
C ILE A 463 -1.15 -5.63 -24.89
N LEU A 464 -0.74 -4.35 -24.76
CA LEU A 464 0.28 -3.94 -23.81
C LEU A 464 -0.14 -4.22 -22.36
N GLN A 465 -1.40 -3.99 -22.01
CA GLN A 465 -1.95 -4.31 -20.68
C GLN A 465 -1.88 -5.82 -20.41
N THR A 466 -2.23 -6.65 -21.38
CA THR A 466 -2.17 -8.12 -21.28
C THR A 466 -0.72 -8.57 -21.08
N GLU A 467 0.20 -8.10 -21.90
CA GLU A 467 1.61 -8.49 -21.82
C GLU A 467 2.30 -7.98 -20.54
N ILE A 468 1.93 -6.80 -20.02
CA ILE A 468 2.36 -6.33 -18.69
C ILE A 468 1.86 -7.30 -17.60
N GLY A 469 0.63 -7.78 -17.67
CA GLY A 469 0.10 -8.80 -16.76
C GLY A 469 0.91 -10.10 -16.77
N ILE A 470 1.32 -10.55 -17.97
CA ILE A 470 2.20 -11.72 -18.13
C ILE A 470 3.58 -11.47 -17.50
N VAL A 471 4.14 -10.25 -17.68
CA VAL A 471 5.40 -9.88 -17.01
C VAL A 471 5.22 -9.91 -15.49
N PHE A 472 4.12 -9.37 -14.95
CA PHE A 472 3.90 -9.39 -13.51
C PHE A 472 3.70 -10.81 -12.96
N LYS A 473 3.06 -11.70 -13.71
CA LYS A 473 3.03 -13.13 -13.36
C LYS A 473 4.46 -13.70 -13.24
N LYS A 474 5.33 -13.47 -14.24
CA LYS A 474 6.74 -13.87 -14.20
C LYS A 474 7.49 -13.26 -12.99
N VAL A 475 7.19 -12.01 -12.64
CA VAL A 475 7.72 -11.34 -11.44
C VAL A 475 7.41 -12.14 -10.16
N LEU A 476 6.17 -12.61 -9.99
CA LEU A 476 5.77 -13.43 -8.84
C LEU A 476 6.42 -14.82 -8.88
N GLU A 477 6.54 -15.45 -10.08
CA GLU A 477 7.24 -16.72 -10.27
C GLU A 477 8.72 -16.62 -9.90
N HIS A 478 9.39 -15.52 -10.28
CA HIS A 478 10.79 -15.28 -9.89
C HIS A 478 10.92 -15.09 -8.39
N ALA A 479 9.97 -14.43 -7.74
CA ALA A 479 9.95 -14.21 -6.29
C ALA A 479 9.58 -15.48 -5.49
N GLY A 480 8.99 -16.49 -6.12
CA GLY A 480 8.64 -17.77 -5.51
C GLY A 480 9.89 -18.62 -5.20
N VAL A 481 9.97 -19.16 -3.97
CA VAL A 481 11.09 -19.99 -3.54
C VAL A 481 11.05 -21.35 -4.26
N TYR A 482 9.92 -22.03 -4.21
CA TYR A 482 9.68 -23.26 -4.97
C TYR A 482 8.95 -22.93 -6.26
N LYS A 483 9.54 -23.31 -7.40
CA LYS A 483 8.94 -23.06 -8.71
C LYS A 483 7.76 -24.01 -8.97
N ASN A 484 6.79 -23.58 -9.78
CA ASN A 484 5.63 -24.41 -10.16
C ASN A 484 5.97 -25.43 -11.25
N THR A 485 7.02 -26.22 -11.01
CA THR A 485 7.43 -27.39 -11.77
C THR A 485 7.32 -28.64 -10.91
N ASP A 486 7.43 -29.83 -11.50
CA ASP A 486 7.42 -31.08 -10.74
C ASP A 486 8.59 -31.15 -9.74
N GLU A 487 9.78 -30.67 -10.15
CA GLU A 487 10.97 -30.60 -9.30
C GLU A 487 10.77 -29.62 -8.13
N GLY A 488 10.21 -28.43 -8.43
CA GLY A 488 9.94 -27.42 -7.40
C GLY A 488 8.88 -27.88 -6.42
N MET A 489 7.82 -28.55 -6.89
CA MET A 489 6.80 -29.14 -6.01
C MET A 489 7.36 -30.28 -5.17
N ASN A 490 8.21 -31.14 -5.72
CA ASN A 490 8.90 -32.19 -4.97
C ASN A 490 9.80 -31.59 -3.89
N ALA A 491 10.51 -30.50 -4.18
CA ALA A 491 11.32 -29.79 -3.20
C ALA A 491 10.45 -29.16 -2.10
N PHE A 492 9.32 -28.56 -2.47
CA PHE A 492 8.38 -28.03 -1.49
C PHE A 492 7.84 -29.14 -0.57
N MET A 493 7.49 -30.29 -1.14
CA MET A 493 7.04 -31.45 -0.34
C MET A 493 8.15 -32.01 0.57
N ARG A 494 9.44 -31.96 0.18
CA ARG A 494 10.54 -32.32 1.10
C ARG A 494 10.56 -31.43 2.33
N PHE A 495 10.37 -30.10 2.17
CA PHE A 495 10.24 -29.20 3.31
C PHE A 495 9.02 -29.55 4.18
N ILE A 496 7.83 -29.72 3.57
CA ILE A 496 6.61 -30.07 4.31
C ILE A 496 6.76 -31.38 5.09
N LEU A 497 7.42 -32.40 4.50
CA LEU A 497 7.65 -33.68 5.17
C LEU A 497 8.70 -33.59 6.28
N SER A 498 9.44 -32.50 6.38
CA SER A 498 10.40 -32.25 7.46
C SER A 498 9.77 -31.58 8.69
N LEU A 499 8.50 -31.15 8.59
CA LEU A 499 7.73 -30.58 9.69
C LEU A 499 7.27 -31.67 10.67
#